data_1d882153063680f2b1b1f50445f05d94
#
_entry.id   1d882153063680f2b1b1f50445f05d94
#
_cell.length_a   1.000
_cell.length_b   1.000
_cell.length_c   1.000
_cell.angle_alpha   90.00
_cell.angle_beta   90.00
_cell.angle_gamma   90.00
#
_symmetry.space_group_name_H-M   'P 1'
#
loop_
_entity.id
_entity.type
_entity.pdbx_description
1 polymer ?
#
loop_
_entity_poly.entity_id
_entity_poly.type
_entity_poly.pdbx_seq_one_letter_code
_entity_poly.pdbx_strand_id
1 'polypeptide(L)'
;MTADVSAPPNKDSHMANVPSGPNENVLVATIGTSPAVLTETAWALAHRSPPVVIDRVIVITTKRGKDDLLQKLLGEQSAQWVRLHQLLQEKGYQVQGKLRLDPSDIRIIEANGQELEDIRSTDDNRAVGNQILHILLELTANPTCTVYASLAGGRKTMSSLLLSAMSVCARPQDRVLHVLVNEPFDNPRLSPPFYFPDPTIEYHEFSTGNATQRISPQDAKIELAEIPIPSFREFLECVRASERENVTLEGIAHVIRRGSEEAVTQRLFNQPIIVEECLRKTPLLKWLGESLPKRHKPN
;
A
#
# COMPACT_ATOMS: atom_id res chain seq x y z
N MET A 1 55.70 -20.40 32.77
CA MET A 1 54.53 -19.62 33.21
C MET A 1 54.00 -18.86 32.05
N THR A 2 53.09 -19.41 31.31
CA THR A 2 52.42 -18.85 30.15
C THR A 2 51.00 -18.50 30.57
N ALA A 3 50.69 -17.19 30.51
CA ALA A 3 49.38 -16.69 30.87
C ALA A 3 48.40 -16.98 29.72
N ASP A 4 47.31 -17.61 30.09
CA ASP A 4 46.16 -17.94 29.27
C ASP A 4 45.30 -16.68 29.12
N VAL A 5 45.15 -16.16 27.90
CA VAL A 5 44.29 -15.02 27.61
C VAL A 5 42.97 -15.56 27.06
N SER A 6 42.00 -15.69 27.95
CA SER A 6 40.62 -16.06 27.58
C SER A 6 39.95 -14.95 26.74
N ALA A 7 39.49 -15.34 25.54
CA ALA A 7 38.70 -14.48 24.65
C ALA A 7 37.34 -14.11 25.28
N PRO A 8 36.78 -12.91 24.98
CA PRO A 8 35.48 -12.51 25.47
C PRO A 8 34.35 -13.29 24.75
N PRO A 9 33.19 -13.50 25.41
CA PRO A 9 32.08 -14.21 24.84
C PRO A 9 31.45 -13.44 23.69
N ASN A 10 31.22 -14.15 22.61
CA ASN A 10 30.55 -13.70 21.38
C ASN A 10 29.11 -13.24 21.70
N LYS A 11 28.82 -11.95 21.52
CA LYS A 11 27.49 -11.34 21.66
C LYS A 11 26.83 -11.18 20.31
N ASP A 12 26.60 -12.27 19.60
CA ASP A 12 25.78 -12.26 18.37
C ASP A 12 24.83 -13.45 18.35
N SER A 13 23.71 -13.32 19.06
CA SER A 13 22.58 -14.24 18.90
C SER A 13 21.25 -13.59 19.30
N HIS A 14 20.91 -12.48 18.64
CA HIS A 14 19.51 -12.04 18.48
C HIS A 14 19.16 -11.99 17.00
N MET A 15 19.34 -13.11 16.30
CA MET A 15 18.54 -13.37 15.12
C MET A 15 17.13 -13.67 15.62
N ALA A 16 16.24 -12.67 15.50
CA ALA A 16 14.82 -12.86 15.65
C ALA A 16 14.41 -14.03 14.75
N ASN A 17 13.75 -15.02 15.33
CA ASN A 17 13.18 -16.17 14.64
C ASN A 17 12.19 -15.64 13.60
N VAL A 18 12.62 -15.51 12.34
CA VAL A 18 11.73 -15.20 11.21
C VAL A 18 10.88 -16.46 11.00
N PRO A 19 9.54 -16.38 11.11
CA PRO A 19 8.69 -17.54 10.91
C PRO A 19 8.90 -18.08 9.49
N SER A 20 9.26 -19.34 9.36
CA SER A 20 9.50 -20.04 8.10
C SER A 20 8.20 -20.50 7.43
N GLY A 21 7.27 -19.58 7.19
CA GLY A 21 6.10 -19.79 6.36
C GLY A 21 6.30 -19.17 4.96
N PRO A 22 5.58 -19.62 3.92
CA PRO A 22 5.62 -18.95 2.63
C PRO A 22 5.16 -17.50 2.79
N ASN A 23 5.96 -16.55 2.30
CA ASN A 23 5.59 -15.14 2.32
C ASN A 23 4.39 -14.90 1.40
N GLU A 24 3.30 -14.36 1.95
CA GLU A 24 2.13 -13.95 1.18
C GLU A 24 2.35 -12.52 0.64
N ASN A 25 2.34 -12.36 -0.69
CA ASN A 25 2.40 -11.05 -1.33
C ASN A 25 0.98 -10.50 -1.50
N VAL A 26 0.65 -9.44 -0.79
CA VAL A 26 -0.69 -8.82 -0.82
C VAL A 26 -0.64 -7.48 -1.52
N LEU A 27 -1.40 -7.35 -2.61
CA LEU A 27 -1.64 -6.06 -3.28
C LEU A 27 -2.80 -5.34 -2.58
N VAL A 28 -2.54 -4.17 -2.03
CA VAL A 28 -3.56 -3.26 -1.51
C VAL A 28 -3.72 -2.10 -2.47
N ALA A 29 -4.92 -1.90 -3.01
CA ALA A 29 -5.17 -0.84 -3.98
C ALA A 29 -6.45 -0.07 -3.65
N THR A 30 -6.39 1.24 -3.78
CA THR A 30 -7.59 2.07 -3.80
C THR A 30 -8.13 2.14 -5.22
N ILE A 31 -9.42 1.87 -5.42
CA ILE A 31 -10.04 1.84 -6.75
C ILE A 31 -11.25 2.77 -6.81
N GLY A 32 -11.33 3.51 -7.90
CA GLY A 32 -12.51 4.27 -8.31
C GLY A 32 -13.20 3.61 -9.51
N THR A 33 -13.46 4.39 -10.53
CA THR A 33 -14.20 3.97 -11.73
C THR A 33 -13.34 3.31 -12.82
N SER A 34 -12.02 3.24 -12.62
CA SER A 34 -11.06 2.61 -13.56
C SER A 34 -10.32 1.45 -12.88
N PRO A 35 -10.82 0.21 -12.97
CA PRO A 35 -10.20 -0.95 -12.33
C PRO A 35 -8.99 -1.50 -13.11
N ALA A 36 -8.70 -1.02 -14.33
CA ALA A 36 -7.58 -1.46 -15.15
C ALA A 36 -6.23 -1.38 -14.41
N VAL A 37 -6.07 -0.41 -13.50
CA VAL A 37 -4.85 -0.26 -12.70
C VAL A 37 -4.50 -1.49 -11.85
N LEU A 38 -5.46 -2.37 -11.55
CA LEU A 38 -5.19 -3.62 -10.84
C LEU A 38 -4.46 -4.62 -11.74
N THR A 39 -4.96 -4.80 -12.97
CA THR A 39 -4.35 -5.70 -13.96
C THR A 39 -2.99 -5.17 -14.40
N GLU A 40 -2.88 -3.88 -14.64
CA GLU A 40 -1.62 -3.20 -14.97
C GLU A 40 -0.58 -3.37 -13.87
N THR A 41 -0.96 -3.16 -12.60
CA THR A 41 -0.06 -3.33 -11.46
C THR A 41 0.37 -4.79 -11.29
N ALA A 42 -0.57 -5.74 -11.37
CA ALA A 42 -0.27 -7.17 -11.25
C ALA A 42 0.62 -7.66 -12.41
N TRP A 43 0.35 -7.18 -13.64
CA TRP A 43 1.19 -7.42 -14.81
C TRP A 43 2.61 -6.92 -14.60
N ALA A 44 2.76 -5.65 -14.22
CA ALA A 44 4.07 -5.04 -14.01
C ALA A 44 4.89 -5.72 -12.90
N LEU A 45 4.24 -6.12 -11.80
CA LEU A 45 4.87 -6.87 -10.71
C LEU A 45 5.38 -8.23 -11.19
N ALA A 46 4.58 -8.96 -11.99
CA ALA A 46 4.98 -10.25 -12.54
C ALA A 46 6.17 -10.13 -13.50
N HIS A 47 6.30 -9.01 -14.22
CA HIS A 47 7.36 -8.78 -15.21
C HIS A 47 8.61 -8.05 -14.67
N ARG A 48 8.63 -7.69 -13.39
CA ARG A 48 9.84 -7.11 -12.77
C ARG A 48 10.95 -8.15 -12.56
N SER A 49 12.18 -7.69 -12.28
CA SER A 49 13.29 -8.57 -11.92
C SER A 49 13.74 -8.32 -10.47
N PRO A 50 13.65 -9.30 -9.56
CA PRO A 50 12.98 -10.60 -9.73
C PRO A 50 11.44 -10.45 -9.85
N PRO A 51 10.74 -11.41 -10.50
CA PRO A 51 9.31 -11.35 -10.65
C PRO A 51 8.58 -11.51 -9.31
N VAL A 52 7.48 -10.76 -9.16
CA VAL A 52 6.60 -10.85 -7.99
C VAL A 52 5.18 -11.19 -8.47
N VAL A 53 4.72 -12.39 -8.16
CA VAL A 53 3.33 -12.78 -8.38
C VAL A 53 2.56 -12.59 -7.09
N ILE A 54 1.52 -11.76 -7.14
CA ILE A 54 0.65 -11.44 -6.00
C ILE A 54 -0.16 -12.68 -5.61
N ASP A 55 -0.26 -12.96 -4.32
CA ASP A 55 -1.09 -14.04 -3.78
C ASP A 55 -2.54 -13.60 -3.60
N ARG A 56 -2.76 -12.38 -3.09
CA ARG A 56 -4.06 -11.84 -2.74
C ARG A 56 -4.16 -10.36 -3.06
N VAL A 57 -5.34 -9.92 -3.49
CA VAL A 57 -5.63 -8.50 -3.76
C VAL A 57 -6.69 -8.01 -2.80
N ILE A 58 -6.43 -6.89 -2.13
CA ILE A 58 -7.41 -6.17 -1.31
C ILE A 58 -7.72 -4.85 -2.01
N VAL A 59 -8.98 -4.67 -2.34
CA VAL A 59 -9.48 -3.46 -3.00
C VAL A 59 -10.24 -2.61 -1.99
N ILE A 60 -9.85 -1.35 -1.85
CA ILE A 60 -10.54 -0.35 -1.03
C ILE A 60 -11.27 0.59 -1.97
N THR A 61 -12.60 0.64 -1.87
CA THR A 61 -13.42 1.34 -2.85
C THR A 61 -14.75 1.84 -2.26
N THR A 62 -15.52 2.57 -3.07
CA THR A 62 -16.92 2.95 -2.79
C THR A 62 -17.88 1.98 -3.47
N LYS A 63 -19.19 2.07 -3.21
CA LYS A 63 -20.20 1.26 -3.91
C LYS A 63 -20.06 1.40 -5.41
N ARG A 64 -20.01 2.63 -5.91
CA ARG A 64 -19.82 2.89 -7.34
C ARG A 64 -18.56 2.25 -7.90
N GLY A 65 -17.44 2.34 -7.17
CA GLY A 65 -16.20 1.72 -7.60
C GLY A 65 -16.25 0.19 -7.57
N LYS A 66 -16.99 -0.41 -6.64
CA LYS A 66 -17.27 -1.86 -6.62
C LYS A 66 -18.08 -2.28 -7.85
N ASP A 67 -19.14 -1.54 -8.21
CA ASP A 67 -19.95 -1.84 -9.39
C ASP A 67 -19.11 -1.80 -10.65
N ASP A 68 -18.29 -0.76 -10.82
CA ASP A 68 -17.34 -0.66 -11.93
C ASP A 68 -16.32 -1.80 -11.95
N LEU A 69 -15.80 -2.21 -10.78
CA LEU A 69 -14.88 -3.34 -10.64
C LEU A 69 -15.54 -4.64 -11.10
N LEU A 70 -16.74 -4.91 -10.59
CA LEU A 70 -17.51 -6.11 -10.95
C LEU A 70 -17.84 -6.13 -12.43
N GLN A 71 -18.33 -5.03 -12.98
CA GLN A 71 -18.75 -4.97 -14.38
C GLN A 71 -17.55 -5.04 -15.34
N LYS A 72 -16.49 -4.29 -15.09
CA LYS A 72 -15.40 -4.06 -16.04
C LYS A 72 -14.25 -5.06 -15.91
N LEU A 73 -14.07 -5.67 -14.75
CA LEU A 73 -12.91 -6.53 -14.49
C LEU A 73 -13.27 -7.98 -14.16
N LEU A 74 -14.30 -8.19 -13.33
CA LEU A 74 -14.65 -9.49 -12.78
C LEU A 74 -15.88 -10.12 -13.44
N GLY A 75 -16.72 -9.33 -14.13
CA GLY A 75 -17.95 -9.80 -14.75
C GLY A 75 -17.70 -10.81 -15.86
N GLU A 76 -18.64 -11.73 -16.07
CA GLU A 76 -18.55 -12.79 -17.09
C GLU A 76 -18.29 -12.24 -18.50
N GLN A 77 -18.84 -11.09 -18.84
CA GLN A 77 -18.64 -10.45 -20.15
C GLN A 77 -17.26 -9.84 -20.33
N SER A 78 -16.60 -9.45 -19.25
CA SER A 78 -15.28 -8.83 -19.28
C SER A 78 -14.18 -9.84 -18.96
N ALA A 79 -14.32 -10.56 -17.83
CA ALA A 79 -13.41 -11.61 -17.34
C ALA A 79 -11.90 -11.26 -17.41
N GLN A 80 -11.56 -9.96 -17.37
CA GLN A 80 -10.18 -9.49 -17.59
C GLN A 80 -9.20 -9.99 -16.51
N TRP A 81 -9.70 -10.16 -15.28
CA TRP A 81 -8.88 -10.73 -14.21
C TRP A 81 -8.55 -12.20 -14.45
N VAL A 82 -9.52 -12.98 -14.92
CA VAL A 82 -9.33 -14.38 -15.29
C VAL A 82 -8.39 -14.49 -16.49
N ARG A 83 -8.55 -13.60 -17.49
CA ARG A 83 -7.68 -13.59 -18.67
C ARG A 83 -6.23 -13.23 -18.32
N LEU A 84 -6.02 -12.27 -17.42
CA LEU A 84 -4.68 -11.97 -16.90
C LEU A 84 -4.03 -13.20 -16.24
N HIS A 85 -4.79 -13.90 -15.38
CA HIS A 85 -4.31 -15.12 -14.72
C HIS A 85 -3.87 -16.17 -15.75
N GLN A 86 -4.71 -16.44 -16.77
CA GLN A 86 -4.41 -17.38 -17.85
C GLN A 86 -3.14 -16.97 -18.60
N LEU A 87 -3.04 -15.70 -19.00
CA LEU A 87 -1.90 -15.21 -19.76
C LEU A 87 -0.58 -15.30 -18.97
N LEU A 88 -0.60 -14.98 -17.68
CA LEU A 88 0.57 -15.14 -16.83
C LEU A 88 0.96 -16.61 -16.69
N GLN A 89 0.00 -17.53 -16.62
CA GLN A 89 0.25 -18.97 -16.62
C GLN A 89 0.86 -19.43 -17.95
N GLU A 90 0.30 -18.99 -19.09
CA GLU A 90 0.83 -19.26 -20.44
C GLU A 90 2.29 -18.79 -20.60
N LYS A 91 2.65 -17.68 -19.94
CA LYS A 91 4.02 -17.14 -19.90
C LYS A 91 4.96 -17.87 -18.91
N GLY A 92 4.48 -18.88 -18.19
CA GLY A 92 5.28 -19.70 -17.29
C GLY A 92 5.39 -19.17 -15.85
N TYR A 93 4.63 -18.13 -15.46
CA TYR A 93 4.60 -17.69 -14.08
C TYR A 93 3.82 -18.68 -13.20
N GLN A 94 4.27 -18.83 -11.95
CA GLN A 94 3.61 -19.69 -10.96
C GLN A 94 2.41 -18.95 -10.36
N VAL A 95 1.24 -19.11 -10.97
CA VAL A 95 0.01 -18.41 -10.60
C VAL A 95 -1.03 -19.27 -9.87
N GLN A 96 -0.77 -20.58 -9.72
CA GLN A 96 -1.71 -21.47 -9.04
C GLN A 96 -1.93 -21.04 -7.58
N GLY A 97 -3.19 -20.81 -7.19
CA GLY A 97 -3.57 -20.31 -5.87
C GLY A 97 -3.20 -18.85 -5.61
N LYS A 98 -2.75 -18.12 -6.62
CA LYS A 98 -2.39 -16.72 -6.57
C LYS A 98 -3.42 -15.82 -7.28
N LEU A 99 -3.20 -14.52 -7.23
CA LEU A 99 -4.11 -13.50 -7.79
C LEU A 99 -5.54 -13.64 -7.26
N ARG A 100 -5.70 -14.07 -6.01
CA ARG A 100 -7.01 -14.17 -5.36
C ARG A 100 -7.60 -12.79 -5.15
N LEU A 101 -8.83 -12.64 -5.56
CA LEU A 101 -9.65 -11.44 -5.33
C LEU A 101 -11.05 -11.92 -4.93
N ASP A 102 -11.19 -12.25 -3.66
CA ASP A 102 -12.44 -12.75 -3.10
C ASP A 102 -13.42 -11.59 -2.82
N PRO A 103 -14.73 -11.85 -2.79
CA PRO A 103 -15.73 -10.81 -2.46
C PRO A 103 -15.45 -10.12 -1.10
N SER A 104 -14.91 -10.85 -0.13
CA SER A 104 -14.52 -10.33 1.18
C SER A 104 -13.29 -9.39 1.12
N ASP A 105 -12.52 -9.42 0.03
CA ASP A 105 -11.36 -8.57 -0.18
C ASP A 105 -11.72 -7.23 -0.83
N ILE A 106 -12.97 -7.09 -1.29
CA ILE A 106 -13.50 -5.81 -1.77
C ILE A 106 -14.08 -5.05 -0.57
N ARG A 107 -13.26 -4.17 -0.01
CA ARG A 107 -13.58 -3.37 1.17
C ARG A 107 -14.27 -2.08 0.76
N ILE A 108 -15.59 -2.03 0.91
CA ILE A 108 -16.35 -0.81 0.68
C ILE A 108 -16.13 0.12 1.87
N ILE A 109 -15.91 1.40 1.56
CA ILE A 109 -15.72 2.43 2.57
C ILE A 109 -17.05 2.72 3.25
N GLU A 110 -17.03 2.70 4.57
CA GLU A 110 -18.18 3.00 5.42
C GLU A 110 -17.95 4.28 6.23
N ALA A 111 -18.98 5.11 6.34
CA ALA A 111 -19.03 6.22 7.26
C ALA A 111 -20.36 6.18 8.03
N ASN A 112 -20.31 6.33 9.37
CA ASN A 112 -21.47 6.28 10.23
C ASN A 112 -22.32 5.00 10.06
N GLY A 113 -21.68 3.87 9.82
CA GLY A 113 -22.33 2.56 9.64
C GLY A 113 -23.05 2.39 8.30
N GLN A 114 -22.76 3.26 7.31
CA GLN A 114 -23.31 3.17 5.97
C GLN A 114 -22.19 3.15 4.93
N GLU A 115 -22.33 2.25 3.96
CA GLU A 115 -21.44 2.20 2.80
C GLU A 115 -21.58 3.46 1.96
N LEU A 116 -20.45 4.05 1.58
CA LEU A 116 -20.40 5.27 0.79
C LEU A 116 -20.60 5.00 -0.71
N GLU A 117 -21.52 5.73 -1.33
CA GLU A 117 -21.64 5.77 -2.79
C GLU A 117 -20.43 6.43 -3.45
N ASP A 118 -19.93 7.51 -2.83
CA ASP A 118 -18.79 8.28 -3.28
C ASP A 118 -18.23 9.10 -2.11
N ILE A 119 -17.00 9.59 -2.22
CA ILE A 119 -16.35 10.44 -1.21
C ILE A 119 -16.65 11.90 -1.54
N ARG A 120 -17.44 12.59 -0.70
CA ARG A 120 -17.92 13.95 -0.96
C ARG A 120 -17.70 14.93 0.17
N SER A 121 -17.39 14.46 1.36
CA SER A 121 -17.21 15.28 2.55
C SER A 121 -15.86 15.05 3.23
N THR A 122 -15.52 15.92 4.16
CA THR A 122 -14.35 15.76 5.04
C THR A 122 -14.51 14.54 5.94
N ASP A 123 -15.72 14.26 6.39
CA ASP A 123 -16.00 13.10 7.25
C ASP A 123 -15.87 11.79 6.47
N ASP A 124 -16.35 11.74 5.22
CA ASP A 124 -16.10 10.61 4.33
C ASP A 124 -14.60 10.37 4.16
N ASN A 125 -13.85 11.45 3.90
CA ASN A 125 -12.41 11.36 3.71
C ASN A 125 -11.67 10.89 4.98
N ARG A 126 -12.14 11.28 6.17
CA ARG A 126 -11.63 10.78 7.46
C ARG A 126 -11.91 9.29 7.63
N ALA A 127 -13.13 8.84 7.27
CA ALA A 127 -13.51 7.44 7.31
C ALA A 127 -12.61 6.59 6.39
N VAL A 128 -12.36 7.06 5.16
CA VAL A 128 -11.38 6.43 4.23
C VAL A 128 -10.03 6.24 4.88
N GLY A 129 -9.47 7.30 5.47
CA GLY A 129 -8.14 7.26 6.06
C GLY A 129 -8.04 6.26 7.21
N ASN A 130 -9.05 6.22 8.07
CA ASN A 130 -9.09 5.29 9.21
C ASN A 130 -9.27 3.84 8.74
N GLN A 131 -10.14 3.59 7.77
CA GLN A 131 -10.33 2.24 7.24
C GLN A 131 -9.07 1.71 6.54
N ILE A 132 -8.39 2.54 5.74
CA ILE A 132 -7.09 2.19 5.15
C ILE A 132 -6.07 1.86 6.24
N LEU A 133 -5.97 2.69 7.28
CA LEU A 133 -5.06 2.46 8.40
C LEU A 133 -5.31 1.12 9.07
N HIS A 134 -6.56 0.79 9.39
CA HIS A 134 -6.92 -0.46 10.06
C HIS A 134 -6.59 -1.69 9.20
N ILE A 135 -6.88 -1.65 7.90
CA ILE A 135 -6.52 -2.73 6.96
C ILE A 135 -4.99 -2.94 6.95
N LEU A 136 -4.22 -1.85 6.89
CA LEU A 136 -2.76 -1.94 6.88
C LEU A 136 -2.19 -2.42 8.23
N LEU A 137 -2.77 -2.01 9.36
CA LEU A 137 -2.38 -2.51 10.68
C LEU A 137 -2.60 -4.02 10.80
N GLU A 138 -3.74 -4.52 10.31
CA GLU A 138 -4.05 -5.95 10.27
C GLU A 138 -3.02 -6.71 9.43
N LEU A 139 -2.77 -6.28 8.19
CA LEU A 139 -1.82 -6.92 7.28
C LEU A 139 -0.38 -6.87 7.80
N THR A 140 0.05 -5.73 8.32
CA THR A 140 1.42 -5.55 8.81
C THR A 140 1.67 -6.18 10.19
N ALA A 141 0.63 -6.64 10.89
CA ALA A 141 0.78 -7.48 12.06
C ALA A 141 1.25 -8.89 11.73
N ASN A 142 0.98 -9.39 10.52
CA ASN A 142 1.44 -10.70 10.06
C ASN A 142 2.88 -10.59 9.49
N PRO A 143 3.91 -11.18 10.14
CA PRO A 143 5.30 -11.06 9.68
C PRO A 143 5.57 -11.77 8.36
N THR A 144 4.74 -12.76 7.96
CA THR A 144 4.88 -13.50 6.69
C THR A 144 4.15 -12.84 5.53
N CYS A 145 3.47 -11.72 5.75
CA CYS A 145 2.83 -10.93 4.71
C CYS A 145 3.81 -9.86 4.18
N THR A 146 3.82 -9.62 2.88
CA THR A 146 4.46 -8.44 2.25
C THR A 146 3.39 -7.62 1.56
N VAL A 147 3.28 -6.34 1.91
CA VAL A 147 2.29 -5.42 1.36
C VAL A 147 2.87 -4.66 0.18
N TYR A 148 2.17 -4.73 -0.94
CA TYR A 148 2.39 -3.89 -2.12
C TYR A 148 1.21 -2.92 -2.24
N ALA A 149 1.40 -1.66 -1.87
CA ALA A 149 0.35 -0.64 -1.90
C ALA A 149 0.38 0.13 -3.22
N SER A 150 -0.68 0.02 -4.04
CA SER A 150 -0.79 0.73 -5.32
C SER A 150 -1.54 2.05 -5.16
N LEU A 151 -0.90 3.15 -5.58
CA LEU A 151 -1.46 4.51 -5.55
C LEU A 151 -2.19 4.89 -6.86
N ALA A 152 -2.25 4.01 -7.84
CA ALA A 152 -2.67 4.34 -9.21
C ALA A 152 -4.19 4.51 -9.38
N GLY A 153 -5.01 4.13 -8.38
CA GLY A 153 -6.47 4.13 -8.51
C GLY A 153 -7.19 4.98 -7.49
N GLY A 154 -8.51 5.13 -7.69
CA GLY A 154 -9.38 5.86 -6.79
C GLY A 154 -9.33 7.38 -6.94
N ARG A 155 -9.95 8.09 -6.00
CA ARG A 155 -9.81 9.54 -5.90
C ARG A 155 -8.41 9.90 -5.40
N LYS A 156 -7.88 11.05 -5.81
CA LYS A 156 -6.56 11.56 -5.39
C LYS A 156 -6.38 11.55 -3.87
N THR A 157 -7.45 11.81 -3.11
CA THR A 157 -7.41 11.76 -1.64
C THR A 157 -7.22 10.33 -1.12
N MET A 158 -7.79 9.31 -1.76
CA MET A 158 -7.61 7.91 -1.36
C MET A 158 -6.15 7.48 -1.48
N SER A 159 -5.51 7.78 -2.62
CA SER A 159 -4.08 7.48 -2.84
C SER A 159 -3.19 8.22 -1.84
N SER A 160 -3.50 9.49 -1.54
CA SER A 160 -2.76 10.27 -0.54
C SER A 160 -2.90 9.71 0.87
N LEU A 161 -4.11 9.24 1.24
CA LEU A 161 -4.36 8.61 2.53
C LEU A 161 -3.69 7.23 2.63
N LEU A 162 -3.67 6.46 1.54
CA LEU A 162 -2.96 5.19 1.48
C LEU A 162 -1.44 5.41 1.67
N LEU A 163 -0.86 6.41 0.99
CA LEU A 163 0.55 6.79 1.16
C LEU A 163 0.83 7.19 2.61
N SER A 164 -0.02 8.03 3.21
CA SER A 164 0.13 8.47 4.60
C SER A 164 0.06 7.31 5.58
N ALA A 165 -0.89 6.39 5.40
CA ALA A 165 -1.02 5.21 6.24
C ALA A 165 0.16 4.24 6.06
N MET A 166 0.66 4.06 4.83
CA MET A 166 1.88 3.27 4.58
C MET A 166 3.11 3.88 5.26
N SER A 167 3.24 5.21 5.29
CA SER A 167 4.35 5.86 6.02
C SER A 167 4.37 5.51 7.51
N VAL A 168 3.21 5.18 8.08
CA VAL A 168 3.06 4.80 9.49
C VAL A 168 3.17 3.28 9.70
N CYS A 169 2.60 2.48 8.78
CA CYS A 169 2.45 1.04 8.98
C CYS A 169 3.56 0.20 8.32
N ALA A 170 4.16 0.68 7.23
CA ALA A 170 5.04 -0.11 6.40
C ALA A 170 6.29 -0.61 7.14
N ARG A 171 6.65 -1.84 6.82
CA ARG A 171 7.87 -2.52 7.27
C ARG A 171 8.92 -2.47 6.16
N PRO A 172 10.18 -2.83 6.40
CA PRO A 172 11.24 -2.80 5.38
C PRO A 172 10.95 -3.61 4.11
N GLN A 173 10.14 -4.67 4.20
CA GLN A 173 9.73 -5.48 3.05
C GLN A 173 8.57 -4.87 2.26
N ASP A 174 7.75 -4.02 2.86
CA ASP A 174 6.56 -3.45 2.21
C ASP A 174 6.95 -2.38 1.17
N ARG A 175 6.12 -2.22 0.14
CA ARG A 175 6.39 -1.31 -0.98
C ARG A 175 5.18 -0.45 -1.31
N VAL A 176 5.45 0.79 -1.68
CA VAL A 176 4.43 1.69 -2.25
C VAL A 176 4.76 1.89 -3.72
N LEU A 177 3.76 1.69 -4.56
CA LEU A 177 3.93 1.59 -6.00
C LEU A 177 2.95 2.50 -6.74
N HIS A 178 3.34 2.95 -7.92
CA HIS A 178 2.47 3.58 -8.87
C HIS A 178 2.73 3.00 -10.25
N VAL A 179 1.70 2.41 -10.88
CA VAL A 179 1.81 1.91 -12.24
C VAL A 179 1.64 3.05 -13.23
N LEU A 180 2.48 3.06 -14.25
CA LEU A 180 2.48 4.03 -15.34
C LEU A 180 2.33 3.27 -16.65
N VAL A 181 1.42 3.73 -17.49
CA VAL A 181 1.20 3.19 -18.83
C VAL A 181 1.41 4.31 -19.84
N ASN A 182 2.12 4.02 -20.93
CA ASN A 182 2.37 5.01 -21.97
C ASN A 182 1.10 5.39 -22.74
N GLU A 183 1.06 6.61 -23.24
CA GLU A 183 0.02 7.02 -24.18
C GLU A 183 0.06 6.15 -25.47
N PRO A 184 -1.09 5.84 -26.07
CA PRO A 184 -2.45 6.22 -25.66
C PRO A 184 -3.16 5.19 -24.77
N PHE A 185 -2.45 4.20 -24.20
CA PHE A 185 -3.05 3.08 -23.44
C PHE A 185 -3.68 3.52 -22.10
N ASP A 186 -3.29 4.65 -21.56
CA ASP A 186 -3.92 5.31 -20.40
C ASP A 186 -5.27 6.00 -20.74
N ASN A 187 -5.64 6.04 -22.03
CA ASN A 187 -6.86 6.69 -22.48
C ASN A 187 -8.09 5.81 -22.20
N PRO A 188 -9.04 6.26 -21.35
CA PRO A 188 -10.25 5.49 -21.04
C PRO A 188 -11.22 5.32 -22.23
N ARG A 189 -10.95 5.96 -23.38
CA ARG A 189 -11.77 5.89 -24.59
C ARG A 189 -11.22 4.88 -25.60
N LEU A 190 -10.21 4.12 -25.24
CA LEU A 190 -9.76 3.00 -26.09
C LEU A 190 -10.87 1.97 -26.29
N SER A 191 -11.00 1.46 -27.49
CA SER A 191 -11.94 0.41 -27.83
C SER A 191 -11.23 -0.77 -28.53
N PRO A 192 -11.22 -1.97 -27.95
CA PRO A 192 -11.66 -2.27 -26.60
C PRO A 192 -10.82 -1.55 -25.54
N PRO A 193 -11.29 -1.42 -24.28
CA PRO A 193 -10.48 -0.83 -23.19
C PRO A 193 -9.19 -1.60 -22.96
N PHE A 194 -8.11 -0.90 -22.60
CA PHE A 194 -6.83 -1.52 -22.28
C PHE A 194 -6.81 -1.96 -20.80
N TYR A 195 -6.26 -3.14 -20.54
CA TYR A 195 -6.05 -3.71 -19.20
C TYR A 195 -4.64 -4.24 -18.99
N PHE A 196 -4.04 -4.83 -20.01
CA PHE A 196 -2.68 -5.36 -20.09
C PHE A 196 -2.42 -5.77 -21.55
N PRO A 197 -1.16 -6.04 -21.95
CA PRO A 197 -0.82 -6.47 -23.31
C PRO A 197 -1.34 -7.88 -23.61
N ASP A 198 -2.63 -8.00 -23.94
CA ASP A 198 -3.24 -9.28 -24.32
C ASP A 198 -3.01 -9.57 -25.81
N PRO A 199 -2.30 -10.68 -26.17
CA PRO A 199 -2.03 -11.03 -27.55
C PRO A 199 -3.28 -11.48 -28.32
N THR A 200 -4.41 -11.70 -27.65
CA THR A 200 -5.68 -12.03 -28.32
C THR A 200 -6.40 -10.82 -28.86
N ILE A 201 -6.02 -9.62 -28.42
CA ILE A 201 -6.52 -8.35 -28.95
C ILE A 201 -5.58 -7.92 -30.08
N GLU A 202 -6.13 -7.78 -31.29
CA GLU A 202 -5.34 -7.39 -32.47
C GLU A 202 -4.91 -5.93 -32.39
N TYR A 203 -5.83 -5.03 -32.02
CA TYR A 203 -5.56 -3.61 -31.85
C TYR A 203 -6.60 -2.94 -30.93
N HIS A 204 -6.22 -1.79 -30.39
CA HIS A 204 -7.11 -0.84 -29.74
C HIS A 204 -7.35 0.34 -30.69
N GLU A 205 -8.58 0.82 -30.75
CA GLU A 205 -8.94 2.01 -31.51
C GLU A 205 -9.11 3.21 -30.57
N PHE A 206 -8.67 4.39 -31.03
CA PHE A 206 -8.92 5.66 -30.36
C PHE A 206 -9.06 6.80 -31.37
N SER A 207 -9.86 7.79 -31.02
CA SER A 207 -10.11 8.92 -31.92
C SER A 207 -9.24 10.12 -31.53
N THR A 208 -8.51 10.65 -32.50
CA THR A 208 -7.75 11.90 -32.43
C THR A 208 -8.38 12.89 -33.40
N GLY A 209 -9.25 13.78 -32.89
CA GLY A 209 -10.02 14.68 -33.74
C GLY A 209 -10.94 13.90 -34.70
N ASN A 210 -10.74 14.05 -36.02
CA ASN A 210 -11.56 13.39 -37.06
C ASN A 210 -10.96 12.05 -37.55
N ALA A 211 -9.85 11.60 -36.99
CA ALA A 211 -9.19 10.35 -37.41
C ALA A 211 -9.29 9.30 -36.31
N THR A 212 -9.60 8.05 -36.70
CA THR A 212 -9.47 6.87 -35.85
C THR A 212 -8.10 6.26 -36.09
N GLN A 213 -7.36 6.03 -35.02
CA GLN A 213 -6.07 5.37 -35.04
C GLN A 213 -6.18 4.00 -34.40
N ARG A 214 -5.34 3.07 -34.86
CA ARG A 214 -5.20 1.72 -34.31
C ARG A 214 -3.82 1.53 -33.74
N ILE A 215 -3.73 0.91 -32.57
CA ILE A 215 -2.48 0.61 -31.91
C ILE A 215 -2.49 -0.82 -31.39
N SER A 216 -1.36 -1.52 -31.56
CA SER A 216 -1.19 -2.87 -31.05
C SER A 216 -1.04 -2.87 -29.53
N PRO A 217 -1.73 -3.75 -28.78
CA PRO A 217 -1.52 -3.90 -27.34
C PRO A 217 -0.07 -4.24 -26.98
N GLN A 218 0.71 -4.79 -27.92
CA GLN A 218 2.12 -5.11 -27.71
C GLN A 218 3.04 -3.85 -27.65
N ASP A 219 2.53 -2.71 -28.11
CA ASP A 219 3.25 -1.42 -28.00
C ASP A 219 3.10 -0.77 -26.62
N ALA A 220 2.25 -1.36 -25.76
CA ALA A 220 2.06 -0.87 -24.42
C ALA A 220 3.30 -1.11 -23.54
N LYS A 221 3.75 -0.03 -22.88
CA LYS A 221 4.81 -0.07 -21.90
C LYS A 221 4.17 0.19 -20.54
N ILE A 222 4.21 -0.83 -19.69
CA ILE A 222 3.71 -0.74 -18.32
C ILE A 222 4.91 -0.71 -17.39
N GLU A 223 5.14 0.41 -16.75
CA GLU A 223 6.23 0.64 -15.82
C GLU A 223 5.70 0.74 -14.39
N LEU A 224 6.51 0.34 -13.42
CA LEU A 224 6.17 0.37 -12.02
C LEU A 224 7.15 1.29 -11.29
N ALA A 225 6.68 2.47 -10.92
CA ALA A 225 7.42 3.39 -10.08
C ALA A 225 7.29 2.98 -8.61
N GLU A 226 8.41 2.74 -7.93
CA GLU A 226 8.45 2.57 -6.49
C GLU A 226 8.53 3.95 -5.82
N ILE A 227 7.59 4.25 -4.93
CA ILE A 227 7.51 5.54 -4.25
C ILE A 227 8.23 5.42 -2.91
N PRO A 228 9.34 6.13 -2.69
CA PRO A 228 10.01 6.13 -1.40
C PRO A 228 9.14 6.80 -0.35
N ILE A 229 9.01 6.16 0.81
CA ILE A 229 8.25 6.67 1.93
C ILE A 229 9.14 6.81 3.18
N PRO A 230 8.99 7.89 3.96
CA PRO A 230 9.54 7.93 5.30
C PRO A 230 8.81 6.92 6.19
N SER A 231 9.53 6.18 7.02
CA SER A 231 8.90 5.24 7.96
C SER A 231 8.76 5.86 9.33
N PHE A 232 7.53 5.91 9.83
CA PHE A 232 7.19 6.27 11.21
C PHE A 232 6.69 5.06 12.01
N ARG A 233 6.99 3.85 11.55
CA ARG A 233 6.52 2.60 12.17
C ARG A 233 6.95 2.44 13.63
N GLU A 234 8.17 2.83 13.96
CA GLU A 234 8.66 2.77 15.34
C GLU A 234 7.75 3.55 16.31
N PHE A 235 7.10 4.60 15.81
CA PHE A 235 6.11 5.35 16.56
C PHE A 235 4.88 4.48 16.90
N LEU A 236 4.38 3.69 15.95
CA LEU A 236 3.28 2.75 16.19
C LEU A 236 3.66 1.60 17.13
N GLU A 237 4.90 1.17 17.14
CA GLU A 237 5.37 0.10 18.02
C GLU A 237 5.31 0.51 19.49
N CYS A 238 5.34 1.81 19.78
CA CYS A 238 5.16 2.35 21.10
C CYS A 238 3.69 2.39 21.55
N VAL A 239 2.73 2.31 20.62
CA VAL A 239 1.30 2.22 20.96
C VAL A 239 0.99 0.80 21.41
N ARG A 240 0.40 0.64 22.61
CA ARG A 240 -0.01 -0.66 23.12
C ARG A 240 -0.96 -1.34 22.12
N ALA A 241 -0.85 -2.65 21.97
CA ALA A 241 -1.71 -3.42 21.05
C ALA A 241 -3.19 -3.18 21.31
N SER A 242 -3.61 -3.07 22.59
CA SER A 242 -5.01 -2.79 23.00
C SER A 242 -5.49 -1.38 22.63
N GLU A 243 -4.60 -0.46 22.32
CA GLU A 243 -4.93 0.93 21.97
C GLU A 243 -4.91 1.17 20.46
N ARG A 244 -4.32 0.25 19.69
CA ARG A 244 -4.19 0.37 18.23
C ARG A 244 -5.53 0.42 17.51
N GLU A 245 -6.56 -0.22 18.05
CA GLU A 245 -7.91 -0.19 17.48
C GLU A 245 -8.55 1.20 17.52
N ASN A 246 -8.10 2.07 18.45
CA ASN A 246 -8.62 3.43 18.61
C ASN A 246 -7.75 4.49 17.94
N VAL A 247 -6.66 4.10 17.29
CA VAL A 247 -5.76 5.02 16.60
C VAL A 247 -6.37 5.48 15.29
N THR A 248 -6.37 6.80 15.06
CA THR A 248 -6.81 7.40 13.80
C THR A 248 -5.63 7.95 13.01
N LEU A 249 -5.73 7.92 11.68
CA LEU A 249 -4.69 8.46 10.81
C LEU A 249 -4.48 9.97 11.05
N GLU A 250 -5.57 10.71 11.30
CA GLU A 250 -5.52 12.13 11.61
C GLU A 250 -4.82 12.39 12.95
N GLY A 251 -5.10 11.57 13.97
CA GLY A 251 -4.43 11.64 15.27
C GLY A 251 -2.93 11.45 15.17
N ILE A 252 -2.49 10.42 14.46
CA ILE A 252 -1.07 10.15 14.22
C ILE A 252 -0.43 11.33 13.44
N ALA A 253 -1.03 11.78 12.36
CA ALA A 253 -0.52 12.89 11.55
C ALA A 253 -0.42 14.19 12.37
N HIS A 254 -1.37 14.43 13.27
CA HIS A 254 -1.34 15.59 14.15
C HIS A 254 -0.15 15.56 15.10
N VAL A 255 0.13 14.40 15.68
CA VAL A 255 1.26 14.22 16.60
C VAL A 255 2.60 14.39 15.88
N ILE A 256 2.76 13.73 14.73
CA ILE A 256 3.99 13.84 13.93
C ILE A 256 4.25 15.30 13.53
N ARG A 257 3.20 16.05 13.14
CA ARG A 257 3.35 17.47 12.75
C ARG A 257 3.74 18.40 13.90
N ARG A 258 3.30 18.15 15.10
CA ARG A 258 3.56 19.06 16.23
C ARG A 258 4.94 18.91 16.84
N GLY A 259 5.60 17.75 16.69
CA GLY A 259 7.03 17.55 17.03
C GLY A 259 7.51 17.97 18.41
N SER A 260 6.62 18.35 19.33
CA SER A 260 6.98 18.75 20.68
C SER A 260 6.64 17.65 21.67
N GLU A 261 7.56 17.33 22.55
CA GLU A 261 7.39 16.35 23.64
C GLU A 261 6.08 16.55 24.43
N GLU A 262 5.69 17.78 24.65
CA GLU A 262 4.48 18.15 25.39
C GLU A 262 3.18 17.81 24.64
N ALA A 263 3.15 17.99 23.32
CA ALA A 263 1.97 17.70 22.51
C ALA A 263 1.76 16.19 22.30
N VAL A 264 2.84 15.43 22.25
CA VAL A 264 2.84 13.97 22.18
C VAL A 264 2.31 13.39 23.48
N THR A 265 2.77 13.92 24.63
CA THR A 265 2.42 13.44 25.97
C THR A 265 0.94 13.64 26.30
N GLN A 266 0.37 14.80 25.98
CA GLN A 266 -0.98 15.16 26.41
C GLN A 266 -2.11 14.54 25.56
N ARG A 267 -1.88 14.22 24.29
CA ARG A 267 -2.98 13.89 23.36
C ARG A 267 -3.08 12.45 22.90
N LEU A 268 -1.96 11.70 22.88
CA LEU A 268 -2.02 10.29 22.46
C LEU A 268 -2.19 9.32 23.63
N PHE A 269 -1.58 9.58 24.76
CA PHE A 269 -1.41 8.53 25.74
C PHE A 269 -1.83 8.87 27.18
N ASN A 270 -2.08 10.09 27.52
CA ASN A 270 -2.26 10.51 28.93
C ASN A 270 -1.15 9.95 29.88
N GLN A 271 -0.03 9.46 29.33
CA GLN A 271 1.08 8.90 30.10
C GLN A 271 2.44 9.38 29.56
N PRO A 272 3.24 10.15 30.32
CA PRO A 272 4.50 10.77 29.91
C PRO A 272 5.62 9.78 29.52
N ILE A 273 5.65 8.60 30.13
CA ILE A 273 6.79 7.69 30.11
C ILE A 273 6.98 6.99 28.75
N ILE A 274 5.90 6.69 28.05
CA ILE A 274 5.93 5.94 26.79
C ILE A 274 6.51 6.78 25.65
N VAL A 275 6.24 8.07 25.65
CA VAL A 275 6.64 8.98 24.58
C VAL A 275 8.14 9.25 24.58
N GLU A 276 8.73 9.44 25.76
CA GLU A 276 10.17 9.66 25.88
C GLU A 276 10.98 8.44 25.42
N GLU A 277 10.47 7.25 25.66
CA GLU A 277 11.09 6.02 25.17
C GLU A 277 10.95 5.83 23.65
N CYS A 278 9.80 6.22 23.06
CA CYS A 278 9.59 6.23 21.60
C CYS A 278 10.54 7.20 20.89
N LEU A 279 10.65 8.42 21.40
CA LEU A 279 11.54 9.44 20.85
C LEU A 279 13.01 9.02 20.88
N ARG A 280 13.43 8.30 21.93
CA ARG A 280 14.80 7.79 22.04
C ARG A 280 15.10 6.63 21.08
N LYS A 281 14.11 5.85 20.69
CA LYS A 281 14.28 4.68 19.81
C LYS A 281 14.19 5.01 18.33
N THR A 282 13.56 6.12 17.94
CA THR A 282 13.37 6.50 16.53
C THR A 282 14.63 7.22 16.00
N PRO A 283 15.39 6.66 15.03
CA PRO A 283 16.64 7.26 14.55
C PRO A 283 16.49 8.70 14.06
N LEU A 284 15.38 9.00 13.36
CA LEU A 284 15.10 10.35 12.86
C LEU A 284 14.87 11.35 14.00
N LEU A 285 14.11 10.96 15.03
CA LEU A 285 13.80 11.81 16.16
C LEU A 285 15.01 11.98 17.08
N LYS A 286 15.85 10.94 17.18
CA LYS A 286 17.14 11.03 17.86
C LYS A 286 18.06 12.04 17.18
N TRP A 287 18.18 12.00 15.85
CA TRP A 287 18.92 12.96 15.06
C TRP A 287 18.39 14.39 15.21
N LEU A 288 17.06 14.59 15.19
CA LEU A 288 16.43 15.88 15.43
C LEU A 288 16.69 16.39 16.85
N GLY A 289 16.64 15.52 17.85
CA GLY A 289 16.95 15.87 19.24
C GLY A 289 18.39 16.27 19.47
N GLU A 290 19.33 15.65 18.77
CA GLU A 290 20.75 15.98 18.80
C GLU A 290 21.08 17.27 18.03
N SER A 291 20.27 17.63 17.03
CA SER A 291 20.42 18.82 16.20
C SER A 291 19.78 20.08 16.76
N LEU A 292 18.93 19.95 17.79
CA LEU A 292 18.31 21.10 18.45
C LEU A 292 19.29 21.74 19.46
N PRO A 293 19.45 23.08 19.45
CA PRO A 293 20.31 23.75 20.41
C PRO A 293 19.79 23.49 21.82
N LYS A 294 20.70 23.02 22.72
CA LYS A 294 20.38 22.81 24.15
C LYS A 294 19.84 24.12 24.72
N ARG A 295 18.59 24.13 25.12
CA ARG A 295 18.00 25.28 25.83
C ARG A 295 18.85 25.56 27.09
N HIS A 296 19.43 26.74 27.14
CA HIS A 296 19.99 27.25 28.41
C HIS A 296 18.85 27.29 29.42
N LYS A 297 19.02 26.57 30.53
CA LYS A 297 18.15 26.75 31.72
C LYS A 297 18.31 28.21 32.16
N PRO A 298 17.22 28.96 32.33
CA PRO A 298 17.33 30.22 33.03
C PRO A 298 17.73 29.96 34.48
N ASN A 299 18.72 30.71 34.97
CA ASN A 299 19.15 30.72 36.36
C ASN A 299 18.01 31.16 37.28
#